data_63cdb12f1ffaac4d38e3de7badc53d9a
#
_entry.id   63cdb12f1ffaac4d38e3de7badc53d9a
#
_cell.length_a   1.000
_cell.length_b   1.000
_cell.length_c   1.000
_cell.angle_alpha   90.00
_cell.angle_beta   90.00
_cell.angle_gamma   90.00
#
_symmetry.space_group_name_H-M   'P 1'
#
loop_
_entity.id
_entity.type
_entity.pdbx_description
1 polymer ?
#
loop_
_entity_poly.entity_id
_entity_poly.type
_entity_poly.pdbx_seq_one_letter_code
_entity_poly.pdbx_strand_id
1 'polypeptide(L)'
;DGTQQYLPKRKPTFKYMFLGRLSRYVKAFEPIRDEYTMKNTSMTEPTQIEFCTGCFMVMRTEYFKKTGGFDERFFMYLEDVDLTERLSKYGKIMFYPRASVVHNWEGGSSKNLRLMKIHISSMFKYFKKQRENK
;
A
#
# COMPACT_ATOMS: atom_id res chain seq x y z
N ASP A 1 15.40 9.38 -11.46
CA ASP A 1 15.91 8.46 -12.48
C ASP A 1 14.87 8.15 -13.58
N GLY A 2 13.63 8.58 -13.43
CA GLY A 2 12.54 8.36 -14.40
C GLY A 2 12.04 6.92 -14.49
N THR A 3 12.42 6.04 -13.57
CA THR A 3 11.94 4.66 -13.57
C THR A 3 10.52 4.56 -13.03
N GLN A 4 9.74 3.64 -13.59
CA GLN A 4 8.37 3.40 -13.15
C GLN A 4 8.35 2.76 -11.76
N GLN A 5 7.55 3.32 -10.85
CA GLN A 5 7.26 2.71 -9.56
C GLN A 5 5.98 1.88 -9.64
N TYR A 6 6.04 0.63 -9.18
CA TYR A 6 4.86 -0.25 -9.11
C TYR A 6 4.03 0.10 -7.88
N LEU A 7 3.11 1.05 -8.05
CA LEU A 7 2.26 1.59 -6.98
C LEU A 7 1.01 0.74 -6.68
N PRO A 8 0.35 0.13 -7.68
CA PRO A 8 -0.74 -0.82 -7.41
C PRO A 8 -0.23 -1.98 -6.56
N LYS A 9 -1.04 -2.39 -5.60
CA LYS A 9 -0.67 -3.50 -4.71
C LYS A 9 -1.88 -4.33 -4.33
N ARG A 10 -1.61 -5.57 -3.93
CA ARG A 10 -2.59 -6.42 -3.27
C ARG A 10 -2.75 -6.01 -1.81
N LYS A 11 -3.83 -6.44 -1.19
CA LYS A 11 -4.03 -6.29 0.25
C LYS A 11 -2.84 -6.89 1.02
N PRO A 12 -2.20 -6.15 1.94
CA PRO A 12 -1.08 -6.66 2.69
C PRO A 12 -1.49 -7.81 3.60
N THR A 13 -0.71 -8.88 3.56
CA THR A 13 -0.78 -10.02 4.47
C THR A 13 0.55 -10.18 5.20
N PHE A 14 0.57 -10.95 6.29
CA PHE A 14 1.84 -11.27 6.95
C PHE A 14 2.84 -11.90 5.99
N LYS A 15 2.37 -12.78 5.08
CA LYS A 15 3.19 -13.38 4.02
C LYS A 15 3.89 -12.31 3.18
N TYR A 16 3.13 -11.36 2.63
CA TYR A 16 3.68 -10.31 1.76
C TYR A 16 4.61 -9.37 2.52
N MET A 17 4.23 -8.96 3.73
CA MET A 17 5.00 -8.01 4.52
C MET A 17 6.32 -8.59 4.99
N PHE A 18 6.36 -9.87 5.37
CA PHE A 18 7.55 -10.54 5.87
C PHE A 18 8.39 -11.13 4.74
N LEU A 19 7.83 -12.06 3.94
CA LEU A 19 8.59 -12.74 2.88
C LEU A 19 8.91 -11.82 1.71
N GLY A 20 8.00 -10.91 1.34
CA GLY A 20 8.27 -9.89 0.33
C GLY A 20 9.42 -8.96 0.72
N ARG A 21 9.63 -8.69 2.01
CA ARG A 21 10.78 -7.92 2.48
C ARG A 21 12.08 -8.72 2.44
N LEU A 22 12.02 -10.03 2.74
CA LEU A 22 13.16 -10.94 2.65
C LEU A 22 13.64 -11.15 1.22
N SER A 23 12.82 -10.88 0.20
CA SER A 23 13.21 -11.00 -1.21
C SER A 23 14.44 -10.18 -1.59
N ARG A 24 14.80 -9.17 -0.80
CA ARG A 24 16.05 -8.41 -0.97
C ARG A 24 17.30 -9.24 -0.76
N TYR A 25 17.18 -10.27 0.06
CA TYR A 25 18.31 -11.11 0.49
C TYR A 25 18.21 -12.53 -0.10
N VAL A 26 16.99 -12.97 -0.38
CA VAL A 26 16.70 -14.34 -0.82
C VAL A 26 15.84 -14.29 -2.08
N LYS A 27 16.43 -14.59 -3.24
CA LYS A 27 15.76 -14.55 -4.56
C LYS A 27 14.51 -15.42 -4.63
N ALA A 28 14.47 -16.54 -3.91
CA ALA A 28 13.31 -17.43 -3.86
C ALA A 28 11.99 -16.71 -3.43
N PHE A 29 12.07 -15.57 -2.76
CA PHE A 29 10.91 -14.77 -2.35
C PHE A 29 10.54 -13.65 -3.34
N GLU A 30 11.28 -13.47 -4.43
CA GLU A 30 10.94 -12.48 -5.47
C GLU A 30 9.52 -12.66 -6.03
N PRO A 31 9.04 -13.88 -6.33
CA PRO A 31 7.68 -14.07 -6.82
C PRO A 31 6.61 -13.55 -5.85
N ILE A 32 6.85 -13.67 -4.53
CA ILE A 32 5.92 -13.18 -3.50
C ILE A 32 5.87 -11.65 -3.50
N ARG A 33 7.01 -10.98 -3.66
CA ARG A 33 7.09 -9.52 -3.80
C ARG A 33 6.40 -9.06 -5.09
N ASP A 34 6.68 -9.74 -6.20
CA ASP A 34 6.15 -9.38 -7.52
C ASP A 34 4.62 -9.60 -7.57
N GLU A 35 4.11 -10.65 -6.91
CA GLU A 35 2.68 -10.86 -6.69
C GLU A 35 2.07 -9.71 -5.87
N TYR A 36 2.70 -9.33 -4.76
CA TYR A 36 2.22 -8.24 -3.89
C TYR A 36 2.18 -6.89 -4.61
N THR A 37 3.21 -6.60 -5.40
CA THR A 37 3.33 -5.34 -6.15
C THR A 37 2.59 -5.36 -7.48
N MET A 38 1.87 -6.44 -7.81
CA MET A 38 1.17 -6.64 -9.08
C MET A 38 2.08 -6.40 -10.31
N LYS A 39 3.39 -6.59 -10.17
CA LYS A 39 4.40 -6.29 -11.20
C LYS A 39 4.14 -7.04 -12.52
N ASN A 40 3.62 -8.25 -12.43
CA ASN A 40 3.34 -9.10 -13.58
C ASN A 40 1.92 -8.90 -14.14
N THR A 41 1.17 -7.92 -13.63
CA THR A 41 -0.16 -7.56 -14.14
C THR A 41 -0.02 -6.43 -15.14
N SER A 42 -0.58 -6.60 -16.35
CA SER A 42 -0.64 -5.51 -17.32
C SER A 42 -1.52 -4.38 -16.76
N MET A 43 -0.96 -3.19 -16.68
CA MET A 43 -1.62 -1.98 -16.16
C MET A 43 -1.71 -0.90 -17.23
N THR A 44 -2.00 -1.28 -18.48
CA THR A 44 -2.15 -0.36 -19.61
C THR A 44 -3.52 0.30 -19.66
N GLU A 45 -4.52 -0.32 -19.01
CA GLU A 45 -5.88 0.19 -18.92
C GLU A 45 -6.29 0.36 -17.44
N PRO A 46 -7.36 1.14 -17.17
CA PRO A 46 -7.88 1.29 -15.81
C PRO A 46 -8.18 -0.07 -15.17
N THR A 47 -7.43 -0.41 -14.13
CA THR A 47 -7.44 -1.76 -13.53
C THR A 47 -7.86 -1.68 -12.07
N GLN A 48 -8.76 -2.56 -11.64
CA GLN A 48 -9.14 -2.65 -10.23
C GLN A 48 -7.98 -3.19 -9.41
N ILE A 49 -7.69 -2.49 -8.31
CA ILE A 49 -6.63 -2.84 -7.36
C ILE A 49 -7.21 -2.99 -5.95
N GLU A 50 -6.47 -3.64 -5.08
CA GLU A 50 -6.90 -3.85 -3.70
C GLU A 50 -6.44 -2.72 -2.77
N PHE A 51 -5.32 -2.07 -3.12
CA PHE A 51 -4.72 -1.05 -2.29
C PHE A 51 -4.01 0.01 -3.15
N CYS A 52 -4.22 1.27 -2.80
CA CYS A 52 -3.55 2.42 -3.39
C CYS A 52 -2.53 3.02 -2.42
N THR A 53 -1.29 3.19 -2.86
CA THR A 53 -0.26 3.85 -2.05
C THR A 53 -0.52 5.35 -1.91
N GLY A 54 -0.27 5.90 -0.73
CA GLY A 54 -0.59 7.27 -0.35
C GLY A 54 0.18 8.37 -1.09
N CYS A 55 1.17 8.02 -1.94
CA CYS A 55 1.94 9.00 -2.69
C CYS A 55 1.12 9.79 -3.74
N PHE A 56 0.06 9.18 -4.27
CA PHE A 56 -0.89 9.85 -5.15
C PHE A 56 -2.25 9.13 -5.14
N MET A 57 -3.23 9.76 -4.50
CA MET A 57 -4.60 9.25 -4.37
C MET A 57 -5.58 10.33 -4.77
N VAL A 58 -6.59 9.99 -5.58
CA VAL A 58 -7.70 10.88 -5.93
C VAL A 58 -9.00 10.21 -5.52
N MET A 59 -9.83 10.92 -4.78
CA MET A 59 -11.12 10.42 -4.31
C MET A 59 -12.12 11.56 -4.14
N ARG A 60 -13.41 11.24 -4.13
CA ARG A 60 -14.43 12.24 -3.81
C ARG A 60 -14.37 12.59 -2.33
N THR A 61 -14.38 13.87 -2.02
CA THR A 61 -14.31 14.40 -0.64
C THR A 61 -15.43 13.84 0.25
N GLU A 62 -16.62 13.60 -0.32
CA GLU A 62 -17.76 13.01 0.43
C GLU A 62 -17.43 11.61 0.98
N TYR A 63 -16.73 10.75 0.21
CA TYR A 63 -16.34 9.41 0.68
C TYR A 63 -15.19 9.46 1.67
N PHE A 64 -14.26 10.38 1.48
CA PHE A 64 -13.20 10.62 2.47
C PHE A 64 -13.81 11.02 3.82
N LYS A 65 -14.77 11.95 3.83
CA LYS A 65 -15.49 12.35 5.04
C LYS A 65 -16.31 11.20 5.65
N LYS A 66 -17.04 10.44 4.83
CA LYS A 66 -17.81 9.27 5.29
C LYS A 66 -16.94 8.18 5.93
N THR A 67 -15.70 8.03 5.49
CA THR A 67 -14.76 7.09 6.10
C THR A 67 -14.12 7.63 7.38
N GLY A 68 -14.32 8.90 7.73
CA GLY A 68 -13.67 9.56 8.87
C GLY A 68 -12.22 9.98 8.60
N GLY A 69 -11.79 10.03 7.32
CA GLY A 69 -10.43 10.43 6.95
C GLY A 69 -9.37 9.38 7.29
N PHE A 70 -8.14 9.81 7.50
CA PHE A 70 -7.06 8.93 7.96
C PHE A 70 -7.27 8.54 9.44
N ASP A 71 -6.93 7.29 9.76
CA ASP A 71 -6.96 6.81 11.14
C ASP A 71 -5.69 7.25 11.88
N GLU A 72 -5.81 8.16 12.84
CA GLU A 72 -4.70 8.77 13.58
C GLU A 72 -3.85 7.77 14.39
N ARG A 73 -4.33 6.53 14.56
CA ARG A 73 -3.51 5.45 15.14
C ARG A 73 -2.28 5.13 14.30
N PHE A 74 -2.32 5.44 12.99
CA PHE A 74 -1.20 5.27 12.07
C PHE A 74 -0.48 6.60 11.88
N PHE A 75 0.63 6.80 12.57
CA PHE A 75 1.47 7.98 12.35
C PHE A 75 2.09 7.99 10.95
N MET A 76 2.50 6.83 10.47
CA MET A 76 3.12 6.62 9.15
C MET A 76 3.08 5.14 8.80
N TYR A 77 2.94 4.82 7.52
CA TYR A 77 2.78 3.48 6.96
C TYR A 77 1.46 2.78 7.34
N LEU A 78 0.84 2.18 6.33
CA LEU A 78 -0.43 1.46 6.41
C LEU A 78 -1.68 2.32 6.70
N GLU A 79 -1.53 3.65 6.88
CA GLU A 79 -2.64 4.60 6.90
C GLU A 79 -3.37 4.63 5.56
N ASP A 80 -2.62 4.52 4.46
CA ASP A 80 -3.11 4.47 3.10
C ASP A 80 -3.85 3.16 2.80
N VAL A 81 -3.34 2.04 3.29
CA VAL A 81 -4.01 0.73 3.22
C VAL A 81 -5.34 0.77 3.95
N ASP A 82 -5.33 1.22 5.20
CA ASP A 82 -6.52 1.32 6.05
C ASP A 82 -7.59 2.23 5.41
N LEU A 83 -7.18 3.39 4.91
CA LEU A 83 -8.08 4.30 4.21
C LEU A 83 -8.65 3.66 2.95
N THR A 84 -7.80 3.02 2.13
CA THR A 84 -8.24 2.35 0.90
C THR A 84 -9.27 1.26 1.19
N GLU A 85 -9.07 0.45 2.24
CA GLU A 85 -10.03 -0.57 2.64
C GLU A 85 -11.37 0.01 3.10
N ARG A 86 -11.35 1.12 3.84
CA ARG A 86 -12.60 1.80 4.23
C ARG A 86 -13.33 2.42 3.03
N LEU A 87 -12.58 2.98 2.08
CA LEU A 87 -13.11 3.52 0.83
C LEU A 87 -13.69 2.44 -0.08
N SER A 88 -13.12 1.23 -0.10
CA SER A 88 -13.61 0.13 -0.94
C SER A 88 -15.04 -0.29 -0.63
N LYS A 89 -15.57 0.06 0.55
CA LYS A 89 -16.99 -0.15 0.91
C LYS A 89 -17.96 0.76 0.12
N TYR A 90 -17.45 1.84 -0.47
CA TYR A 90 -18.24 2.82 -1.21
C TYR A 90 -18.03 2.74 -2.72
N GLY A 91 -17.06 1.96 -3.19
CA GLY A 91 -16.80 1.82 -4.61
C GLY A 91 -15.51 1.06 -4.92
N LYS A 92 -15.22 0.92 -6.20
CA LYS A 92 -14.02 0.24 -6.67
C LYS A 92 -12.80 1.13 -6.49
N ILE A 93 -11.70 0.55 -6.09
CA ILE A 93 -10.38 1.19 -6.08
C ILE A 93 -9.72 0.88 -7.43
N MET A 94 -9.36 1.92 -8.16
CA MET A 94 -8.86 1.78 -9.54
C MET A 94 -7.45 2.37 -9.67
N PHE A 95 -6.58 1.66 -10.32
CA PHE A 95 -5.36 2.23 -10.89
C PHE A 95 -5.69 2.86 -12.26
N TYR A 96 -5.26 4.11 -12.48
CA TYR A 96 -5.51 4.83 -13.72
C TYR A 96 -4.18 5.17 -14.42
N PRO A 97 -3.81 4.45 -15.51
CA PRO A 97 -2.48 4.53 -16.11
C PRO A 97 -2.24 5.78 -16.98
N ARG A 98 -3.29 6.54 -17.31
CA ARG A 98 -3.19 7.72 -18.21
C ARG A 98 -2.78 9.01 -17.47
N ALA A 99 -2.53 8.93 -16.15
CA ALA A 99 -2.01 10.03 -15.35
C ALA A 99 -0.76 9.56 -14.61
N SER A 100 0.25 10.41 -14.53
CA SER A 100 1.50 10.12 -13.84
C SER A 100 1.99 11.32 -13.04
N VAL A 101 2.71 11.07 -11.97
CA VAL A 101 3.37 12.07 -11.16
C VAL A 101 4.82 11.66 -10.90
N VAL A 102 5.69 12.63 -10.72
CA VAL A 102 7.05 12.35 -10.25
C VAL A 102 7.03 12.24 -8.74
N HIS A 103 7.47 11.10 -8.22
CA HIS A 103 7.53 10.83 -6.78
C HIS A 103 8.96 10.51 -6.36
N ASN A 104 9.54 11.39 -5.54
CA ASN A 104 10.87 11.19 -4.97
C ASN A 104 10.81 10.20 -3.81
N TRP A 105 10.98 8.91 -4.14
CA TRP A 105 10.94 7.86 -3.14
C TRP A 105 12.29 7.64 -2.47
N GLU A 106 12.36 7.95 -1.18
CA GLU A 106 13.60 7.84 -0.40
C GLU A 106 13.85 6.44 0.20
N GLY A 107 12.84 5.57 0.22
CA GLY A 107 12.93 4.24 0.79
C GLY A 107 13.25 4.23 2.30
N GLY A 108 12.76 5.22 3.03
CA GLY A 108 13.15 5.55 4.40
C GLY A 108 13.11 4.37 5.39
N SER A 109 12.06 3.53 5.36
CA SER A 109 11.94 2.38 6.30
C SER A 109 13.01 1.30 6.10
N SER A 110 13.72 1.31 4.99
CA SER A 110 14.81 0.37 4.73
C SER A 110 16.19 0.90 5.10
N LYS A 111 16.31 2.22 5.28
CA LYS A 111 17.56 2.91 5.55
C LYS A 111 17.65 3.47 6.97
N ASN A 112 16.52 3.60 7.66
CA ASN A 112 16.43 4.23 8.97
C ASN A 112 15.73 3.32 9.98
N LEU A 113 16.42 2.95 11.06
CA LEU A 113 15.91 2.06 12.11
C LEU A 113 14.66 2.62 12.81
N ARG A 114 14.57 3.94 13.01
CA ARG A 114 13.39 4.59 13.60
C ARG A 114 12.17 4.39 12.69
N LEU A 115 12.31 4.64 11.40
CA LEU A 115 11.25 4.45 10.42
C LEU A 115 10.87 2.96 10.26
N MET A 116 11.85 2.06 10.38
CA MET A 116 11.57 0.62 10.40
C MET A 116 10.73 0.22 11.62
N LYS A 117 11.04 0.73 12.82
CA LYS A 117 10.25 0.48 14.04
C LYS A 117 8.81 1.01 13.90
N ILE A 118 8.65 2.21 13.33
CA ILE A 118 7.33 2.78 13.05
C ILE A 118 6.55 1.87 12.09
N HIS A 119 7.17 1.41 11.00
CA HIS A 119 6.54 0.51 10.04
C HIS A 119 6.08 -0.80 10.69
N ILE A 120 6.92 -1.42 11.52
CA ILE A 120 6.57 -2.63 12.26
C ILE A 120 5.40 -2.37 13.22
N SER A 121 5.44 -1.26 13.97
CA SER A 121 4.35 -0.87 14.87
C SER A 121 3.03 -0.68 14.11
N SER A 122 3.05 0.04 12.98
CA SER A 122 1.87 0.23 12.13
C SER A 122 1.34 -1.09 11.57
N MET A 123 2.24 -2.02 11.21
CA MET A 123 1.86 -3.36 10.76
C MET A 123 1.09 -4.13 11.85
N PHE A 124 1.57 -4.12 13.09
CA PHE A 124 0.84 -4.78 14.20
C PHE A 124 -0.52 -4.12 14.48
N LYS A 125 -0.59 -2.78 14.47
CA LYS A 125 -1.85 -2.04 14.63
C LYS A 125 -2.86 -2.41 13.54
N TYR A 126 -2.40 -2.45 12.27
CA TYR A 126 -3.23 -2.82 11.14
C TYR A 126 -3.80 -4.24 11.28
N PHE A 127 -2.97 -5.24 11.54
CA PHE A 127 -3.44 -6.61 11.68
C PHE A 127 -4.30 -6.83 12.93
N LYS A 128 -4.06 -6.08 14.01
CA LYS A 128 -4.95 -6.08 15.17
C LYS A 128 -6.33 -5.56 14.79
N LYS A 129 -6.40 -4.39 14.14
CA LYS A 129 -7.65 -3.80 13.64
C LYS A 129 -8.40 -4.75 12.69
N GLN A 130 -7.70 -5.45 11.80
CA GLN A 130 -8.30 -6.43 10.90
C GLN A 130 -8.96 -7.61 11.63
N ARG A 131 -8.44 -8.00 12.78
CA ARG A 131 -9.05 -9.07 13.61
C ARG A 131 -10.29 -8.58 14.37
N GLU A 132 -10.29 -7.33 14.81
CA GLU A 132 -11.41 -6.71 15.53
C GLU A 132 -12.62 -6.42 14.63
N ASN A 133 -12.40 -6.29 13.32
CA ASN A 133 -13.44 -5.98 12.33
C ASN A 133 -14.02 -7.23 11.63
N LYS A 134 -13.59 -8.43 12.02
CA LYS A 134 -14.14 -9.72 11.55
C LYS A 134 -15.23 -10.22 12.48
#